data_6714ac7aa6a8c27462416a207921e350
#
_entry.id   6714ac7aa6a8c27462416a207921e350
#
_cell.length_a   1.000
_cell.length_b   1.000
_cell.length_c   1.000
_cell.angle_alpha   90.00
_cell.angle_beta   90.00
_cell.angle_gamma   90.00
#
_symmetry.space_group_name_H-M   'P 1'
#
loop_
_entity.id
_entity.type
_entity.pdbx_description
1 polymer ?
#
loop_
_entity_poly.entity_id
_entity_poly.type
_entity_poly.pdbx_seq_one_letter_code
_entity_poly.pdbx_strand_id
1 'polypeptide(L)'
;MSPATHALGCAVYDLIGRTMRRLARLFAFLTNALFAALVVGAALPGPHRILAPTAYSLTEIAPQVWTDAPGRSAELLGLTETARARVTAFFGDTPPRATLVLCSTRACADAFGIGGNGLSVADNLILVSPGGLTRGTLTHEMTHSRLHRSMGPRNVIRQPYPTWFDEGLATHVADHPKWNGTVAPTHRARVREVRRFWQLGHAFQELGVGRTYRAAAAEVAAIEARAGRAGLLELIARAEQVERFADVLAEVTAR
;
A
#
# COMPACT_ATOMS: atom_id res chain seq x y z
N MET A 1 -4.16 -30.44 65.85
CA MET A 1 -3.61 -29.82 64.62
C MET A 1 -2.37 -29.07 65.03
N SER A 2 -1.25 -29.40 64.38
CA SER A 2 0.08 -28.85 64.71
C SER A 2 0.16 -27.36 64.32
N PRO A 3 0.80 -26.52 65.14
CA PRO A 3 1.00 -25.08 64.80
C PRO A 3 1.75 -24.85 63.45
N ALA A 4 2.48 -25.85 62.99
CA ALA A 4 3.17 -25.80 61.69
C ALA A 4 2.25 -25.78 60.48
N THR A 5 1.08 -26.45 60.53
CA THR A 5 0.12 -26.46 59.44
C THR A 5 -0.64 -25.11 59.31
N HIS A 6 -0.85 -24.38 60.41
CA HIS A 6 -1.44 -23.05 60.37
C HIS A 6 -0.49 -22.00 59.77
N ALA A 7 0.80 -22.07 60.10
CA ALA A 7 1.80 -21.13 59.56
C ALA A 7 2.01 -21.27 58.06
N LEU A 8 2.02 -22.51 57.51
CA LEU A 8 2.13 -22.78 56.08
C LEU A 8 0.89 -22.25 55.32
N GLY A 9 -0.30 -22.43 55.85
CA GLY A 9 -1.52 -21.89 55.25
C GLY A 9 -1.49 -20.37 55.09
N CYS A 10 -1.12 -19.62 56.14
CA CYS A 10 -1.02 -18.17 56.11
C CYS A 10 0.03 -17.68 55.07
N ALA A 11 1.18 -18.35 54.98
CA ALA A 11 2.25 -17.98 54.04
C ALA A 11 1.81 -18.17 52.58
N VAL A 12 1.07 -19.24 52.31
CA VAL A 12 0.53 -19.53 50.96
C VAL A 12 -0.53 -18.50 50.57
N TYR A 13 -1.45 -18.14 51.47
CA TYR A 13 -2.47 -17.12 51.19
C TYR A 13 -1.83 -15.74 50.95
N ASP A 14 -0.79 -15.38 51.69
CA ASP A 14 -0.08 -14.11 51.52
C ASP A 14 0.69 -14.06 50.18
N LEU A 15 1.31 -15.17 49.78
CA LEU A 15 1.97 -15.30 48.50
C LEU A 15 1.00 -15.18 47.34
N ILE A 16 -0.14 -15.88 47.41
CA ILE A 16 -1.21 -15.78 46.42
C ILE A 16 -1.75 -14.36 46.34
N GLY A 17 -2.03 -13.73 47.48
CA GLY A 17 -2.50 -12.35 47.53
C GLY A 17 -1.50 -11.34 46.94
N ARG A 18 -0.21 -11.50 47.17
CA ARG A 18 0.84 -10.68 46.54
C ARG A 18 0.91 -10.88 45.05
N THR A 19 0.85 -12.12 44.60
CA THR A 19 0.87 -12.47 43.14
C THR A 19 -0.34 -11.90 42.42
N MET A 20 -1.53 -12.07 42.99
CA MET A 20 -2.78 -11.53 42.42
C MET A 20 -2.75 -9.97 42.36
N ARG A 21 -2.26 -9.29 43.39
CA ARG A 21 -2.09 -7.83 43.35
C ARG A 21 -1.08 -7.37 42.26
N ARG A 22 0.01 -8.12 42.04
CA ARG A 22 0.98 -7.83 41.00
C ARG A 22 0.37 -8.02 39.62
N LEU A 23 -0.36 -9.11 39.39
CA LEU A 23 -1.07 -9.37 38.13
C LEU A 23 -2.14 -8.31 37.83
N ALA A 24 -2.91 -7.91 38.85
CA ALA A 24 -3.91 -6.86 38.70
C ALA A 24 -3.28 -5.50 38.33
N ARG A 25 -2.13 -5.15 38.96
CA ARG A 25 -1.39 -3.93 38.61
C ARG A 25 -0.81 -3.98 37.20
N LEU A 26 -0.24 -5.13 36.81
CA LEU A 26 0.28 -5.32 35.46
C LEU A 26 -0.84 -5.22 34.40
N PHE A 27 -1.99 -5.84 34.69
CA PHE A 27 -3.16 -5.76 33.81
C PHE A 27 -3.66 -4.30 33.67
N ALA A 28 -3.80 -3.59 34.79
CA ALA A 28 -4.20 -2.19 34.78
C ALA A 28 -3.19 -1.30 34.03
N PHE A 29 -1.90 -1.56 34.19
CA PHE A 29 -0.85 -0.85 33.44
C PHE A 29 -0.96 -1.11 31.94
N LEU A 30 -1.10 -2.38 31.53
CA LEU A 30 -1.22 -2.76 30.12
C LEU A 30 -2.48 -2.19 29.47
N THR A 31 -3.61 -2.19 30.17
CA THR A 31 -4.86 -1.59 29.65
C THR A 31 -4.74 -0.08 29.50
N ASN A 32 -4.15 0.63 30.46
CA ASN A 32 -3.92 2.06 30.34
C ASN A 32 -2.91 2.41 29.23
N ALA A 33 -1.83 1.63 29.10
CA ALA A 33 -0.85 1.80 28.03
C ALA A 33 -1.47 1.57 26.65
N LEU A 34 -2.30 0.54 26.49
CA LEU A 34 -3.04 0.27 25.26
C LEU A 34 -4.02 1.40 24.94
N PHE A 35 -4.76 1.87 25.94
CA PHE A 35 -5.70 3.00 25.77
C PHE A 35 -4.96 4.26 25.33
N ALA A 36 -3.85 4.61 26.01
CA ALA A 36 -3.03 5.75 25.62
C ALA A 36 -2.47 5.62 24.20
N ALA A 37 -2.01 4.43 23.81
CA ALA A 37 -1.54 4.16 22.44
C ALA A 37 -2.66 4.31 21.41
N LEU A 38 -3.88 3.87 21.72
CA LEU A 38 -5.04 4.04 20.84
C LEU A 38 -5.42 5.52 20.69
N VAL A 39 -5.43 6.29 21.77
CA VAL A 39 -5.73 7.73 21.75
C VAL A 39 -4.67 8.49 20.95
N VAL A 40 -3.39 8.22 21.17
CA VAL A 40 -2.30 8.83 20.40
C VAL A 40 -2.37 8.41 18.93
N GLY A 41 -2.60 7.12 18.66
CA GLY A 41 -2.76 6.61 17.30
C GLY A 41 -3.91 7.30 16.56
N ALA A 42 -5.07 7.48 17.20
CA ALA A 42 -6.21 8.17 16.60
C ALA A 42 -5.96 9.66 16.32
N ALA A 43 -5.08 10.29 17.09
CA ALA A 43 -4.71 11.71 16.93
C ALA A 43 -3.73 11.93 15.74
N LEU A 44 -2.91 10.93 15.39
CA LEU A 44 -1.93 11.05 14.32
C LEU A 44 -2.62 10.94 12.94
N PRO A 45 -2.19 11.73 11.94
CA PRO A 45 -2.61 11.52 10.56
C PRO A 45 -2.19 10.15 10.05
N GLY A 46 -3.07 9.47 9.29
CA GLY A 46 -2.66 8.20 8.71
C GLY A 46 -3.80 7.32 8.18
N PRO A 47 -3.43 6.24 7.47
CA PRO A 47 -4.37 5.30 6.84
C PRO A 47 -5.34 4.61 7.81
N HIS A 48 -4.95 4.46 9.09
CA HIS A 48 -5.78 3.83 10.14
C HIS A 48 -7.12 4.55 10.36
N ARG A 49 -7.25 5.82 9.94
CA ARG A 49 -8.49 6.61 10.05
C ARG A 49 -9.63 6.03 9.22
N ILE A 50 -9.34 5.12 8.27
CA ILE A 50 -10.38 4.38 7.55
C ILE A 50 -11.21 3.45 8.45
N LEU A 51 -10.74 3.15 9.66
CA LEU A 51 -11.50 2.37 10.64
C LEU A 51 -12.73 3.11 11.18
N ALA A 52 -12.76 4.45 11.07
CA ALA A 52 -13.88 5.28 11.47
C ALA A 52 -14.06 6.46 10.48
N PRO A 53 -14.36 6.20 9.20
CA PRO A 53 -14.30 7.21 8.14
C PRO A 53 -15.27 8.37 8.36
N THR A 54 -16.44 8.11 8.91
CA THR A 54 -17.45 9.15 9.22
C THR A 54 -16.98 10.13 10.29
N ALA A 55 -16.12 9.71 11.23
CA ALA A 55 -15.51 10.60 12.22
C ALA A 55 -14.55 11.62 11.58
N TYR A 56 -14.11 11.37 10.36
CA TYR A 56 -13.27 12.26 9.54
C TYR A 56 -14.04 12.91 8.38
N SER A 57 -15.36 13.05 8.54
CA SER A 57 -16.27 13.69 7.58
C SER A 57 -16.28 13.04 6.20
N LEU A 58 -16.00 11.73 6.13
CA LEU A 58 -16.15 10.99 4.89
C LEU A 58 -17.56 10.40 4.78
N THR A 59 -18.07 10.39 3.55
CA THR A 59 -19.31 9.75 3.15
C THR A 59 -19.01 8.62 2.19
N GLU A 60 -19.61 7.46 2.40
CA GLU A 60 -19.56 6.36 1.44
C GLU A 60 -20.50 6.65 0.27
N ILE A 61 -19.94 6.71 -0.94
CA ILE A 61 -20.69 7.03 -2.18
C ILE A 61 -20.95 5.78 -3.05
N ALA A 62 -20.25 4.70 -2.78
CA ALA A 62 -20.49 3.35 -3.29
C ALA A 62 -19.78 2.36 -2.35
N PRO A 63 -20.05 1.05 -2.40
CA PRO A 63 -19.37 0.07 -1.56
C PRO A 63 -17.85 0.23 -1.60
N GLN A 64 -17.25 0.51 -0.42
CA GLN A 64 -15.81 0.74 -0.25
C GLN A 64 -15.24 1.99 -0.96
N VAL A 65 -16.07 2.97 -1.33
CA VAL A 65 -15.62 4.24 -1.93
C VAL A 65 -16.08 5.41 -1.07
N TRP A 66 -15.12 6.07 -0.43
CA TRP A 66 -15.33 7.13 0.53
C TRP A 66 -14.80 8.47 0.01
N THR A 67 -15.49 9.57 0.32
CA THR A 67 -15.05 10.92 -0.07
C THR A 67 -15.54 11.98 0.93
N ASP A 68 -14.81 13.09 1.02
CA ASP A 68 -15.20 14.32 1.71
C ASP A 68 -16.08 15.24 0.84
N ALA A 69 -16.40 14.83 -0.40
CA ALA A 69 -17.19 15.60 -1.35
C ALA A 69 -18.30 14.75 -1.99
N PRO A 70 -19.35 14.36 -1.24
CA PRO A 70 -20.42 13.52 -1.77
C PRO A 70 -21.19 14.15 -2.93
N GLY A 71 -21.20 15.48 -3.05
CA GLY A 71 -21.78 16.19 -4.21
C GLY A 71 -21.06 15.92 -5.54
N ARG A 72 -19.85 15.33 -5.53
CA ARG A 72 -19.07 14.93 -6.72
C ARG A 72 -19.15 13.42 -7.00
N SER A 73 -20.09 12.71 -6.38
CA SER A 73 -20.16 11.24 -6.46
C SER A 73 -20.13 10.71 -7.89
N ALA A 74 -20.93 11.26 -8.79
CA ALA A 74 -20.99 10.78 -10.17
C ALA A 74 -19.63 10.89 -10.90
N GLU A 75 -18.92 12.01 -10.72
CA GLU A 75 -17.59 12.24 -11.29
C GLU A 75 -16.57 11.23 -10.70
N LEU A 76 -16.52 11.12 -9.38
CA LEU A 76 -15.55 10.27 -8.67
C LEU A 76 -15.77 8.80 -8.97
N LEU A 77 -17.02 8.35 -9.05
CA LEU A 77 -17.35 6.98 -9.45
C LEU A 77 -16.99 6.71 -10.91
N GLY A 78 -17.23 7.65 -11.82
CA GLY A 78 -16.83 7.53 -13.21
C GLY A 78 -15.31 7.37 -13.40
N LEU A 79 -14.52 8.15 -12.64
CA LEU A 79 -13.05 8.01 -12.61
C LEU A 79 -12.64 6.63 -12.08
N THR A 80 -13.28 6.18 -10.99
CA THR A 80 -13.00 4.90 -10.35
C THR A 80 -13.29 3.72 -11.27
N GLU A 81 -14.45 3.71 -11.91
CA GLU A 81 -14.84 2.63 -12.83
C GLU A 81 -13.95 2.59 -14.07
N THR A 82 -13.58 3.75 -14.62
CA THR A 82 -12.67 3.82 -15.76
C THR A 82 -11.29 3.25 -15.40
N ALA A 83 -10.78 3.56 -14.20
CA ALA A 83 -9.51 3.03 -13.71
C ALA A 83 -9.58 1.51 -13.48
N ARG A 84 -10.65 1.02 -12.84
CA ARG A 84 -10.89 -0.41 -12.65
C ARG A 84 -10.94 -1.17 -13.95
N ALA A 85 -11.71 -0.67 -14.92
CA ALA A 85 -11.83 -1.29 -16.23
C ALA A 85 -10.45 -1.42 -16.92
N ARG A 86 -9.61 -0.38 -16.81
CA ARG A 86 -8.27 -0.40 -17.40
C ARG A 86 -7.36 -1.44 -16.75
N VAL A 87 -7.33 -1.52 -15.42
CA VAL A 87 -6.54 -2.53 -14.70
C VAL A 87 -7.04 -3.93 -15.02
N THR A 88 -8.34 -4.16 -15.00
CA THR A 88 -8.95 -5.44 -15.38
C THR A 88 -8.60 -5.84 -16.81
N ALA A 89 -8.69 -4.92 -17.76
CA ALA A 89 -8.33 -5.19 -19.16
C ALA A 89 -6.84 -5.52 -19.32
N PHE A 90 -5.96 -4.92 -18.51
CA PHE A 90 -4.54 -5.21 -18.54
C PHE A 90 -4.22 -6.60 -18.01
N PHE A 91 -4.73 -6.96 -16.82
CA PHE A 91 -4.41 -8.22 -16.15
C PHE A 91 -5.29 -9.39 -16.62
N GLY A 92 -6.44 -9.12 -17.25
CA GLY A 92 -7.38 -10.15 -17.69
C GLY A 92 -8.11 -10.86 -16.54
N ASP A 93 -8.15 -10.26 -15.35
CA ASP A 93 -8.70 -10.89 -14.15
C ASP A 93 -9.61 -9.94 -13.33
N THR A 94 -9.96 -10.36 -12.11
CA THR A 94 -10.83 -9.62 -11.20
C THR A 94 -10.27 -8.24 -10.85
N PRO A 95 -11.10 -7.18 -10.87
CA PRO A 95 -10.68 -5.83 -10.53
C PRO A 95 -10.16 -5.72 -9.10
N PRO A 96 -9.33 -4.71 -8.79
CA PRO A 96 -8.91 -4.40 -7.43
C PRO A 96 -10.10 -4.19 -6.48
N ARG A 97 -10.00 -4.74 -5.27
CA ARG A 97 -11.05 -4.68 -4.22
C ARG A 97 -10.71 -3.72 -3.09
N ALA A 98 -9.63 -2.95 -3.22
CA ALA A 98 -9.21 -2.02 -2.21
C ALA A 98 -10.31 -1.00 -1.87
N THR A 99 -10.42 -0.65 -0.59
CA THR A 99 -11.20 0.51 -0.16
C THR A 99 -10.54 1.77 -0.69
N LEU A 100 -11.33 2.68 -1.26
CA LEU A 100 -10.85 3.95 -1.78
C LEU A 100 -11.25 5.09 -0.86
N VAL A 101 -10.30 5.99 -0.57
CA VAL A 101 -10.55 7.29 0.04
C VAL A 101 -10.15 8.37 -0.96
N LEU A 102 -11.14 9.06 -1.49
CA LEU A 102 -11.00 10.07 -2.53
C LEU A 102 -11.14 11.46 -1.90
N CYS A 103 -10.02 12.04 -1.47
CA CYS A 103 -9.97 13.34 -0.84
C CYS A 103 -10.07 14.46 -1.87
N SER A 104 -11.11 15.28 -1.78
CA SER A 104 -11.27 16.48 -2.60
C SER A 104 -10.63 17.72 -1.99
N THR A 105 -10.34 17.68 -0.68
CA THR A 105 -9.71 18.80 0.04
C THR A 105 -8.33 18.41 0.57
N ARG A 106 -7.48 19.42 0.75
CA ARG A 106 -6.18 19.24 1.36
C ARG A 106 -6.31 18.77 2.82
N ALA A 107 -7.31 19.27 3.55
CA ALA A 107 -7.58 18.86 4.93
C ALA A 107 -7.86 17.36 5.05
N CYS A 108 -8.66 16.80 4.12
CA CYS A 108 -8.86 15.36 4.04
C CYS A 108 -7.54 14.62 3.77
N ALA A 109 -6.77 15.05 2.75
CA ALA A 109 -5.50 14.41 2.40
C ALA A 109 -4.52 14.43 3.58
N ASP A 110 -4.39 15.55 4.28
CA ASP A 110 -3.52 15.69 5.45
C ASP A 110 -3.99 14.82 6.61
N ALA A 111 -5.31 14.71 6.83
CA ALA A 111 -5.86 13.83 7.85
C ALA A 111 -5.46 12.35 7.62
N PHE A 112 -5.45 11.89 6.39
CA PHE A 112 -5.05 10.54 6.02
C PHE A 112 -3.55 10.37 5.76
N GLY A 113 -2.74 11.43 5.89
CA GLY A 113 -1.29 11.38 5.73
C GLY A 113 -0.84 11.24 4.27
N ILE A 114 -1.63 11.72 3.30
CA ILE A 114 -1.32 11.60 1.88
C ILE A 114 -0.33 12.71 1.47
N GLY A 115 0.96 12.36 1.37
CA GLY A 115 2.00 13.31 0.99
C GLY A 115 2.14 13.57 -0.51
N GLY A 116 1.56 12.72 -1.36
CA GLY A 116 1.62 12.78 -2.83
C GLY A 116 0.25 12.87 -3.49
N ASN A 117 0.15 12.40 -4.73
CA ASN A 117 -1.11 12.31 -5.45
C ASN A 117 -1.95 11.11 -5.02
N GLY A 118 -1.32 9.98 -4.70
CA GLY A 118 -1.96 8.77 -4.23
C GLY A 118 -1.02 7.95 -3.36
N LEU A 119 -1.58 6.97 -2.69
CA LEU A 119 -0.88 5.98 -1.87
C LEU A 119 -1.70 4.69 -1.84
N SER A 120 -1.10 3.61 -2.27
CA SER A 120 -1.65 2.27 -2.12
C SER A 120 -1.04 1.58 -0.89
N VAL A 121 -1.90 1.05 -0.01
CA VAL A 121 -1.50 0.28 1.17
C VAL A 121 -1.87 -1.18 0.93
N ALA A 122 -0.93 -1.94 0.44
CA ALA A 122 -1.10 -3.33 -0.02
C ALA A 122 -2.28 -3.43 -1.04
N ASP A 123 -3.13 -4.44 -0.91
CA ASP A 123 -4.33 -4.62 -1.73
C ASP A 123 -5.62 -4.12 -1.06
N ASN A 124 -5.50 -3.48 0.11
CA ASN A 124 -6.65 -3.20 0.98
C ASN A 124 -7.14 -1.76 0.93
N LEU A 125 -6.27 -0.79 0.71
CA LEU A 125 -6.62 0.62 0.81
C LEU A 125 -5.86 1.46 -0.21
N ILE A 126 -6.59 2.33 -0.90
CA ILE A 126 -6.05 3.34 -1.80
C ILE A 126 -6.52 4.71 -1.32
N LEU A 127 -5.57 5.59 -1.06
CA LEU A 127 -5.78 6.97 -0.65
C LEU A 127 -5.39 7.90 -1.80
N VAL A 128 -6.27 8.83 -2.16
CA VAL A 128 -6.03 9.76 -3.28
C VAL A 128 -6.24 11.19 -2.81
N SER A 129 -5.25 12.06 -3.02
CA SER A 129 -5.29 13.47 -2.69
C SER A 129 -6.05 14.29 -3.77
N PRO A 130 -6.37 15.56 -3.52
CA PRO A 130 -7.05 16.41 -4.51
C PRO A 130 -6.31 16.47 -5.86
N GLY A 131 -4.98 16.55 -5.84
CA GLY A 131 -4.15 16.54 -7.05
C GLY A 131 -4.09 15.20 -7.76
N GLY A 132 -4.50 14.14 -7.10
CA GLY A 132 -4.52 12.77 -7.60
C GLY A 132 -5.88 12.30 -8.11
N LEU A 133 -6.94 13.09 -8.02
CA LEU A 133 -8.28 12.73 -8.51
C LEU A 133 -8.33 12.72 -10.04
N THR A 134 -7.55 11.85 -10.64
CA THR A 134 -7.46 11.63 -12.08
C THR A 134 -7.53 10.14 -12.41
N ARG A 135 -8.02 9.81 -13.61
CA ARG A 135 -7.98 8.42 -14.10
C ARG A 135 -6.57 7.82 -14.00
N GLY A 136 -5.55 8.58 -14.38
CA GLY A 136 -4.16 8.09 -14.38
C GLY A 136 -3.67 7.71 -12.99
N THR A 137 -3.86 8.57 -11.99
CA THR A 137 -3.46 8.26 -10.62
C THR A 137 -4.24 7.07 -10.06
N LEU A 138 -5.56 7.05 -10.24
CA LEU A 138 -6.38 5.92 -9.78
C LEU A 138 -5.96 4.60 -10.43
N THR A 139 -5.68 4.59 -11.75
CA THR A 139 -5.17 3.40 -12.43
C THR A 139 -3.80 2.97 -11.86
N HIS A 140 -2.91 3.92 -11.60
CA HIS A 140 -1.59 3.67 -11.02
C HIS A 140 -1.71 2.99 -9.64
N GLU A 141 -2.47 3.57 -8.73
CA GLU A 141 -2.67 3.02 -7.39
C GLU A 141 -3.41 1.67 -7.40
N MET A 142 -4.39 1.51 -8.29
CA MET A 142 -5.09 0.24 -8.46
C MET A 142 -4.19 -0.85 -9.06
N THR A 143 -3.18 -0.48 -9.85
CA THR A 143 -2.18 -1.42 -10.36
C THR A 143 -1.30 -1.93 -9.23
N HIS A 144 -0.83 -1.05 -8.33
CA HIS A 144 -0.13 -1.48 -7.11
C HIS A 144 -1.00 -2.41 -6.26
N SER A 145 -2.25 -2.02 -6.00
CA SER A 145 -3.19 -2.86 -5.26
C SER A 145 -3.33 -4.25 -5.90
N ARG A 146 -3.40 -4.34 -7.23
CA ARG A 146 -3.46 -5.63 -7.94
C ARG A 146 -2.16 -6.43 -7.82
N LEU A 147 -0.99 -5.79 -7.95
CA LEU A 147 0.32 -6.44 -7.79
C LEU A 147 0.54 -6.94 -6.37
N HIS A 148 0.02 -6.21 -5.38
CA HIS A 148 0.25 -6.53 -3.98
C HIS A 148 -0.80 -7.50 -3.40
N ARG A 149 -1.76 -7.96 -4.19
CA ARG A 149 -2.87 -8.84 -3.75
C ARG A 149 -2.38 -10.14 -3.08
N SER A 150 -1.31 -10.72 -3.59
CA SER A 150 -0.70 -11.94 -3.04
C SER A 150 0.38 -11.67 -2.00
N MET A 151 0.64 -10.39 -1.69
CA MET A 151 1.70 -10.01 -0.75
C MET A 151 1.24 -10.12 0.70
N GLY A 152 1.63 -11.19 1.39
CA GLY A 152 1.57 -11.27 2.85
C GLY A 152 2.65 -10.40 3.53
N PRO A 153 2.61 -10.28 4.87
CA PRO A 153 3.57 -9.44 5.64
C PRO A 153 5.05 -9.72 5.33
N ARG A 154 5.40 -10.96 5.02
CA ARG A 154 6.77 -11.35 4.63
C ARG A 154 7.20 -10.72 3.30
N ASN A 155 6.27 -10.52 2.39
CA ASN A 155 6.56 -9.97 1.06
C ASN A 155 6.78 -8.45 1.09
N VAL A 156 6.27 -7.74 2.11
CA VAL A 156 6.60 -6.32 2.34
C VAL A 156 8.11 -6.14 2.55
N ILE A 157 8.73 -7.07 3.29
CA ILE A 157 10.20 -7.05 3.52
C ILE A 157 10.94 -7.62 2.32
N ARG A 158 10.45 -8.69 1.74
CA ARG A 158 11.10 -9.43 0.65
C ARG A 158 11.04 -8.71 -0.68
N GLN A 159 9.93 -8.01 -0.97
CA GLN A 159 9.63 -7.34 -2.24
C GLN A 159 9.85 -8.27 -3.44
N PRO A 160 8.83 -9.04 -3.88
CA PRO A 160 8.95 -9.98 -5.00
C PRO A 160 9.35 -9.29 -6.30
N TYR A 161 8.96 -8.02 -6.45
CA TYR A 161 9.36 -7.16 -7.56
C TYR A 161 10.37 -6.11 -7.12
N PRO A 162 11.38 -5.78 -7.94
CA PRO A 162 12.17 -4.58 -7.70
C PRO A 162 11.27 -3.34 -7.87
N THR A 163 11.52 -2.32 -7.06
CA THR A 163 10.69 -1.10 -7.04
C THR A 163 10.57 -0.43 -8.40
N TRP A 164 11.64 -0.46 -9.22
CA TRP A 164 11.55 0.09 -10.57
C TRP A 164 10.51 -0.62 -11.45
N PHE A 165 10.32 -1.94 -11.24
CA PHE A 165 9.32 -2.70 -11.99
C PHE A 165 7.91 -2.41 -11.46
N ASP A 166 7.73 -2.38 -10.16
CA ASP A 166 6.45 -2.08 -9.49
C ASP A 166 5.92 -0.71 -9.93
N GLU A 167 6.73 0.35 -9.76
CA GLU A 167 6.40 1.70 -10.20
C GLU A 167 6.29 1.83 -11.72
N GLY A 168 7.15 1.13 -12.43
CA GLY A 168 7.15 1.10 -13.89
C GLY A 168 5.89 0.48 -14.45
N LEU A 169 5.42 -0.63 -13.88
CA LEU A 169 4.19 -1.29 -14.31
C LEU A 169 2.97 -0.44 -13.99
N ALA A 170 2.89 0.12 -12.79
CA ALA A 170 1.81 1.00 -12.41
C ALA A 170 1.71 2.22 -13.34
N THR A 171 2.85 2.82 -13.69
CA THR A 171 2.92 3.95 -14.62
C THR A 171 2.57 3.55 -16.06
N HIS A 172 3.05 2.38 -16.51
CA HIS A 172 2.77 1.84 -17.85
C HIS A 172 1.29 1.52 -18.04
N VAL A 173 0.67 0.85 -17.07
CA VAL A 173 -0.77 0.55 -17.09
C VAL A 173 -1.61 1.81 -17.02
N ALA A 174 -1.21 2.79 -16.23
CA ALA A 174 -1.90 4.07 -16.09
C ALA A 174 -1.95 4.86 -17.40
N ASP A 175 -0.95 4.72 -18.27
CA ASP A 175 -0.86 5.42 -19.55
C ASP A 175 -1.19 6.93 -19.42
N HIS A 176 -0.63 7.54 -18.39
CA HIS A 176 -0.93 8.93 -18.08
C HIS A 176 -0.08 9.85 -18.97
N PRO A 177 -0.68 10.79 -19.74
CA PRO A 177 0.07 11.65 -20.68
C PRO A 177 1.25 12.39 -20.05
N LYS A 178 1.16 12.75 -18.77
CA LYS A 178 2.23 13.38 -17.99
C LYS A 178 3.52 12.54 -17.93
N TRP A 179 3.39 11.20 -18.06
CA TRP A 179 4.50 10.28 -17.97
C TRP A 179 4.97 9.75 -19.33
N ASN A 180 4.32 10.16 -20.42
CA ASN A 180 4.73 9.81 -21.78
C ASN A 180 5.89 10.70 -22.25
N GLY A 181 6.73 10.18 -23.14
CA GLY A 181 7.84 10.92 -23.74
C GLY A 181 9.13 10.11 -23.83
N THR A 182 10.11 10.69 -24.49
CA THR A 182 11.43 10.07 -24.69
C THR A 182 12.19 9.97 -23.37
N VAL A 183 12.91 8.88 -23.20
CA VAL A 183 13.71 8.58 -22.00
C VAL A 183 15.15 8.34 -22.40
N ALA A 184 16.07 9.08 -21.79
CA ALA A 184 17.50 8.90 -22.02
C ALA A 184 17.95 7.49 -21.55
N PRO A 185 18.85 6.81 -22.29
CA PRO A 185 19.36 5.50 -21.86
C PRO A 185 19.98 5.50 -20.47
N THR A 186 20.64 6.59 -20.09
CA THR A 186 21.22 6.78 -18.75
C THR A 186 20.16 6.77 -17.64
N HIS A 187 19.00 7.38 -17.87
CA HIS A 187 17.89 7.35 -16.91
C HIS A 187 17.31 5.93 -16.77
N ARG A 188 17.21 5.20 -17.88
CA ARG A 188 16.77 3.80 -17.87
C ARG A 188 17.75 2.91 -17.10
N ALA A 189 19.05 3.06 -17.32
CA ALA A 189 20.07 2.34 -16.57
C ALA A 189 19.97 2.65 -15.07
N ARG A 190 19.88 3.94 -14.72
CA ARG A 190 19.81 4.37 -13.32
C ARG A 190 18.57 3.86 -12.60
N VAL A 191 17.40 3.86 -13.23
CA VAL A 191 16.17 3.41 -12.57
C VAL A 191 16.20 1.91 -12.27
N ARG A 192 16.88 1.09 -13.06
CA ARG A 192 17.04 -0.36 -12.79
C ARG A 192 17.77 -0.68 -11.49
N GLU A 193 18.52 0.27 -10.95
CA GLU A 193 19.20 0.14 -9.66
C GLU A 193 18.26 0.33 -8.47
N VAL A 194 17.04 0.89 -8.68
CA VAL A 194 16.03 1.10 -7.65
C VAL A 194 15.31 -0.20 -7.37
N ARG A 195 15.92 -1.05 -6.57
CA ARG A 195 15.41 -2.39 -6.24
C ARG A 195 14.49 -2.40 -5.02
N ARG A 196 14.66 -1.44 -4.11
CA ARG A 196 13.93 -1.33 -2.86
C ARG A 196 13.23 0.02 -2.75
N PHE A 197 12.04 0.04 -2.12
CA PHE A 197 11.21 1.25 -2.04
C PHE A 197 11.93 2.43 -1.37
N TRP A 198 12.81 2.20 -0.39
CA TRP A 198 13.57 3.28 0.24
C TRP A 198 14.64 3.90 -0.66
N GLN A 199 14.98 3.30 -1.78
CA GLN A 199 15.90 3.84 -2.78
C GLN A 199 15.20 4.82 -3.74
N LEU A 200 13.86 4.80 -3.79
CA LEU A 200 13.09 5.61 -4.72
C LEU A 200 13.30 7.10 -4.50
N GLY A 201 13.38 7.53 -3.23
CA GLY A 201 13.66 8.92 -2.88
C GLY A 201 14.97 9.45 -3.45
N HIS A 202 16.04 8.65 -3.48
CA HIS A 202 17.30 9.02 -4.10
C HIS A 202 17.18 9.17 -5.62
N ALA A 203 16.46 8.27 -6.28
CA ALA A 203 16.22 8.39 -7.72
C ALA A 203 15.38 9.64 -8.05
N PHE A 204 14.44 10.03 -7.21
CA PHE A 204 13.68 11.26 -7.35
C PHE A 204 14.56 12.51 -7.20
N GLN A 205 15.53 12.50 -6.30
CA GLN A 205 16.48 13.61 -6.13
C GLN A 205 17.42 13.74 -7.34
N GLU A 206 17.91 12.62 -7.87
CA GLU A 206 18.85 12.61 -8.98
C GLU A 206 18.19 12.90 -10.33
N LEU A 207 17.09 12.23 -10.64
CA LEU A 207 16.43 12.28 -11.94
C LEU A 207 15.23 13.23 -11.99
N GLY A 208 14.64 13.51 -10.82
CA GLY A 208 13.32 14.12 -10.69
C GLY A 208 12.21 13.10 -10.83
N VAL A 209 11.11 13.32 -10.10
CA VAL A 209 9.95 12.40 -9.99
C VAL A 209 9.44 11.93 -11.36
N GLY A 210 9.16 12.89 -12.26
CA GLY A 210 8.59 12.57 -13.57
C GLY A 210 9.52 11.76 -14.48
N ARG A 211 10.82 12.00 -14.42
CA ARG A 211 11.79 11.24 -15.22
C ARG A 211 11.98 9.83 -14.67
N THR A 212 11.97 9.67 -13.35
CA THR A 212 12.05 8.35 -12.69
C THR A 212 10.87 7.46 -13.11
N TYR A 213 9.64 7.96 -13.02
CA TYR A 213 8.44 7.19 -13.44
C TYR A 213 8.46 6.87 -14.94
N ARG A 214 8.81 7.84 -15.81
CA ARG A 214 8.93 7.57 -17.25
C ARG A 214 9.99 6.53 -17.57
N ALA A 215 11.15 6.60 -16.90
CA ALA A 215 12.22 5.63 -17.12
C ALA A 215 11.79 4.22 -16.69
N ALA A 216 11.14 4.09 -15.55
CA ALA A 216 10.60 2.83 -15.07
C ALA A 216 9.53 2.26 -16.01
N ALA A 217 8.60 3.08 -16.47
CA ALA A 217 7.56 2.67 -17.44
C ALA A 217 8.19 2.25 -18.79
N ALA A 218 9.22 2.95 -19.26
CA ALA A 218 9.91 2.59 -20.51
C ALA A 218 10.64 1.24 -20.40
N GLU A 219 11.12 0.85 -19.21
CA GLU A 219 11.68 -0.48 -18.97
C GLU A 219 10.60 -1.57 -19.08
N VAL A 220 9.44 -1.33 -18.45
CA VAL A 220 8.31 -2.28 -18.54
C VAL A 220 7.77 -2.38 -19.97
N ALA A 221 7.63 -1.26 -20.68
CA ALA A 221 7.25 -1.25 -22.08
C ALA A 221 8.23 -2.05 -22.97
N ALA A 222 9.53 -1.97 -22.70
CA ALA A 222 10.54 -2.75 -23.41
C ALA A 222 10.45 -4.26 -23.12
N ILE A 223 10.09 -4.64 -21.89
CA ILE A 223 9.81 -6.04 -21.54
C ILE A 223 8.58 -6.52 -22.31
N GLU A 224 7.50 -5.75 -22.28
CA GLU A 224 6.27 -6.11 -23.01
C GLU A 224 6.48 -6.20 -24.51
N ALA A 225 7.23 -5.27 -25.09
CA ALA A 225 7.55 -5.30 -26.52
C ALA A 225 8.34 -6.56 -26.95
N ARG A 226 9.17 -7.09 -26.05
CA ARG A 226 10.00 -8.27 -26.32
C ARG A 226 9.29 -9.58 -26.00
N ALA A 227 8.63 -9.68 -24.85
CA ALA A 227 8.00 -10.92 -24.35
C ALA A 227 6.49 -10.99 -24.67
N GLY A 228 5.90 -9.92 -25.17
CA GLY A 228 4.46 -9.76 -25.29
C GLY A 228 3.76 -9.58 -23.93
N ARG A 229 2.46 -9.26 -23.99
CA ARG A 229 1.63 -9.14 -22.77
C ARG A 229 1.62 -10.46 -21.98
N ALA A 230 1.53 -11.59 -22.65
CA ALA A 230 1.51 -12.90 -22.00
C ALA A 230 2.81 -13.16 -21.21
N GLY A 231 3.98 -12.86 -21.78
CA GLY A 231 5.26 -12.99 -21.09
C GLY A 231 5.41 -12.04 -19.92
N LEU A 232 4.89 -10.81 -20.03
CA LEU A 232 4.88 -9.87 -18.90
C LEU A 232 3.98 -10.35 -17.74
N LEU A 233 2.82 -10.93 -18.05
CA LEU A 233 1.93 -11.51 -17.03
C LEU A 233 2.52 -12.79 -16.43
N GLU A 234 3.22 -13.62 -17.23
CA GLU A 234 3.98 -14.78 -16.73
C GLU A 234 5.08 -14.35 -15.75
N LEU A 235 5.84 -13.29 -16.07
CA LEU A 235 6.85 -12.73 -15.17
C LEU A 235 6.25 -12.34 -13.82
N ILE A 236 5.10 -11.66 -13.81
CA ILE A 236 4.39 -11.25 -12.60
C ILE A 236 3.98 -12.49 -11.79
N ALA A 237 3.28 -13.43 -12.41
CA ALA A 237 2.75 -14.61 -11.74
C ALA A 237 3.85 -15.49 -11.12
N ARG A 238 4.97 -15.69 -11.81
CA ARG A 238 6.11 -16.49 -11.29
C ARG A 238 6.86 -15.78 -10.18
N ALA A 239 7.03 -14.45 -10.27
CA ALA A 239 7.64 -13.66 -9.19
C ALA A 239 6.79 -13.69 -7.91
N GLU A 240 5.45 -13.70 -8.02
CA GLU A 240 4.53 -13.91 -6.88
C GLU A 240 4.76 -15.27 -6.20
N GLN A 241 5.09 -16.31 -6.96
CA GLN A 241 5.34 -17.68 -6.47
C GLN A 241 6.77 -17.89 -5.94
N VAL A 242 7.50 -16.79 -5.65
CA VAL A 242 8.79 -16.83 -4.98
C VAL A 242 9.97 -17.16 -5.91
N GLU A 243 9.79 -17.21 -7.21
CA GLU A 243 10.90 -17.28 -8.15
C GLU A 243 11.69 -15.95 -8.15
N ARG A 244 12.97 -16.02 -8.47
CA ARG A 244 13.79 -14.81 -8.53
C ARG A 244 13.41 -13.99 -9.75
N PHE A 245 12.92 -12.79 -9.53
CA PHE A 245 12.47 -11.88 -10.60
C PHE A 245 13.46 -11.76 -11.77
N ALA A 246 14.77 -11.66 -11.47
CA ALA A 246 15.79 -11.51 -12.51
C ALA A 246 15.93 -12.76 -13.41
N ASP A 247 15.78 -13.95 -12.84
CA ASP A 247 15.89 -15.20 -13.58
C ASP A 247 14.68 -15.37 -14.50
N VAL A 248 13.48 -15.15 -13.96
CA VAL A 248 12.24 -15.19 -14.75
C VAL A 248 12.25 -14.13 -15.86
N LEU A 249 12.71 -12.92 -15.56
CA LEU A 249 12.84 -11.85 -16.54
C LEU A 249 13.74 -12.28 -17.71
N ALA A 250 14.90 -12.88 -17.40
CA ALA A 250 15.82 -13.37 -18.43
C ALA A 250 15.16 -14.44 -19.32
N GLU A 251 14.44 -15.40 -18.72
CA GLU A 251 13.75 -16.47 -19.45
C GLU A 251 12.63 -15.94 -20.37
N VAL A 252 11.72 -15.09 -19.87
CA VAL A 252 10.59 -14.58 -20.66
C VAL A 252 11.03 -13.64 -21.78
N THR A 253 12.20 -13.00 -21.64
CA THR A 253 12.74 -12.10 -22.65
C THR A 253 13.69 -12.77 -23.65
N ALA A 254 14.07 -14.03 -23.43
CA ALA A 254 14.91 -14.80 -24.34
C ALA A 254 14.10 -15.54 -25.44
N ARG A 255 12.81 -15.63 -25.29
CA ARG A 255 11.87 -16.27 -26.23
C ARG A 255 11.52 -15.32 -27.38
#